data_2dce73785d651310927eec2ba3073d64
#
_entry.id   2dce73785d651310927eec2ba3073d64
#
_cell.length_a   1.000
_cell.length_b   1.000
_cell.length_c   1.000
_cell.angle_alpha   90.00
_cell.angle_beta   90.00
_cell.angle_gamma   90.00
#
_symmetry.space_group_name_H-M   'P 1'
#
loop_
_entity.id
_entity.type
_entity.pdbx_description
1 polymer ?
#
loop_
_entity_poly.entity_id
_entity_poly.type
_entity_poly.pdbx_seq_one_letter_code
_entity_poly.pdbx_strand_id
1 'polypeptide(L)'
;MGIPRGTARLLLDEARERPFKGSLLELGRMAVYATRGELERWAREQRTPLAEVRDLALSHQPELAAAGCLDDRSFFRLLGCARVESSDVSDWEGADHILDLNLPVPAELRGRFDTVFEAGTLQHVFDLPQVFANLHALVREGGRVIHGMAPSTNHVDHGFYMFSPTLFHDFYTANGWRIEAEYFFEFFPFWFRGRFHSTPWKIRRYTPGCLDALAYGGFGARQVALFVVATKVPGATADRIPQQSYFSRFHQQLERKSVTVTGFPPAASVNGPGKPVTVTNFLLLKLKEWKQRLKRLLPRRLPPVEKRY
;
A
#
# COMPACT_ATOMS: atom_id res chain seq x y z
N MET A 1 5.48 7.95 -10.90
CA MET A 1 4.47 7.61 -9.86
C MET A 1 3.09 7.99 -10.38
N GLY A 2 1.99 7.42 -9.83
CA GLY A 2 0.71 7.78 -10.40
C GLY A 2 -0.52 7.20 -9.72
N ILE A 3 -1.67 7.76 -10.10
CA ILE A 3 -3.00 7.39 -9.65
C ILE A 3 -3.68 6.59 -10.79
N PRO A 4 -3.50 5.26 -10.83
CA PRO A 4 -4.20 4.43 -11.80
C PRO A 4 -5.70 4.39 -11.53
N ARG A 5 -6.47 3.94 -12.50
CA ARG A 5 -7.96 3.91 -12.45
C ARG A 5 -8.51 3.23 -11.20
N GLY A 6 -7.89 2.14 -10.77
CA GLY A 6 -8.31 1.45 -9.55
C GLY A 6 -8.08 2.29 -8.28
N THR A 7 -6.92 2.96 -8.15
CA THR A 7 -6.65 3.89 -7.06
C THR A 7 -7.61 5.08 -7.09
N ALA A 8 -7.87 5.66 -8.27
CA ALA A 8 -8.84 6.75 -8.40
C ALA A 8 -10.23 6.36 -7.89
N ARG A 9 -10.68 5.14 -8.18
CA ARG A 9 -11.96 4.62 -7.69
C ARG A 9 -11.95 4.34 -6.19
N LEU A 10 -10.84 3.87 -5.63
CA LEU A 10 -10.68 3.74 -4.16
C LEU A 10 -10.69 5.10 -3.47
N LEU A 11 -10.09 6.13 -4.09
CA LEU A 11 -10.13 7.50 -3.58
C LEU A 11 -11.54 8.11 -3.66
N LEU A 12 -12.36 7.76 -4.64
CA LEU A 12 -13.78 8.11 -4.66
C LEU A 12 -14.55 7.46 -3.52
N ASP A 13 -14.32 6.18 -3.22
CA ASP A 13 -14.91 5.54 -2.05
C ASP A 13 -14.49 6.24 -0.76
N GLU A 14 -13.20 6.57 -0.65
CA GLU A 14 -12.65 7.30 0.48
C GLU A 14 -13.29 8.69 0.63
N ALA A 15 -13.47 9.42 -0.49
CA ALA A 15 -14.13 10.72 -0.49
C ALA A 15 -15.60 10.64 -0.04
N ARG A 16 -16.29 9.56 -0.37
CA ARG A 16 -17.67 9.33 0.08
C ARG A 16 -17.75 9.08 1.58
N GLU A 17 -16.88 8.24 2.12
CA GLU A 17 -16.88 7.86 3.54
C GLU A 17 -16.32 8.98 4.43
N ARG A 18 -15.27 9.63 3.97
CA ARG A 18 -14.52 10.69 4.66
C ARG A 18 -14.15 11.77 3.65
N PRO A 19 -15.02 12.79 3.42
CA PRO A 19 -14.80 13.82 2.43
C PRO A 19 -13.43 14.48 2.56
N PHE A 20 -12.79 14.73 1.43
CA PHE A 20 -11.56 15.52 1.38
C PHE A 20 -11.88 16.97 1.70
N LYS A 21 -10.95 17.64 2.37
CA LYS A 21 -11.05 19.07 2.72
C LYS A 21 -9.67 19.65 2.98
N GLY A 22 -9.60 20.96 3.05
CA GLY A 22 -8.37 21.66 3.44
C GLY A 22 -7.20 21.37 2.50
N SER A 23 -6.03 21.12 3.07
CA SER A 23 -4.77 20.96 2.34
C SER A 23 -4.37 19.49 2.20
N LEU A 24 -3.87 19.17 1.02
CA LEU A 24 -3.29 17.85 0.72
C LEU A 24 -1.84 18.03 0.24
N LEU A 25 -0.95 17.18 0.73
CA LEU A 25 0.41 17.02 0.21
C LEU A 25 0.53 15.66 -0.48
N GLU A 26 0.97 15.67 -1.72
CA GLU A 26 1.44 14.47 -2.43
C GLU A 26 2.93 14.24 -2.17
N LEU A 27 3.30 13.00 -1.88
CA LEU A 27 4.70 12.59 -1.85
C LEU A 27 5.08 12.04 -3.22
N GLY A 28 5.81 12.83 -3.98
CA GLY A 28 6.00 12.68 -5.41
C GLY A 28 4.84 13.27 -6.20
N ARG A 29 5.11 13.95 -7.31
CA ARG A 29 4.07 14.47 -8.18
C ARG A 29 3.41 13.33 -8.96
N MET A 30 2.07 13.24 -8.92
CA MET A 30 1.34 12.08 -9.41
C MET A 30 0.78 12.27 -10.81
N ALA A 31 1.03 11.29 -11.68
CA ALA A 31 0.33 11.20 -12.95
C ALA A 31 -1.06 10.58 -12.75
N VAL A 32 -2.12 11.25 -13.18
CA VAL A 32 -3.50 10.76 -13.07
C VAL A 32 -3.91 10.06 -14.36
N TYR A 33 -4.27 8.77 -14.29
CA TYR A 33 -4.69 7.98 -15.45
C TYR A 33 -6.21 7.99 -15.62
N ALA A 34 -6.82 9.15 -15.47
CA ALA A 34 -8.26 9.34 -15.62
C ALA A 34 -8.59 10.67 -16.30
N THR A 35 -9.50 10.64 -17.25
CA THR A 35 -10.12 11.83 -17.79
C THR A 35 -11.22 12.36 -16.86
N ARG A 36 -11.61 13.63 -17.02
CA ARG A 36 -12.75 14.20 -16.29
C ARG A 36 -14.03 13.35 -16.47
N GLY A 37 -14.36 12.99 -17.69
CA GLY A 37 -15.57 12.22 -17.98
C GLY A 37 -15.57 10.81 -17.35
N GLU A 38 -14.40 10.17 -17.27
CA GLU A 38 -14.25 8.90 -16.55
C GLU A 38 -14.45 9.09 -15.05
N LEU A 39 -13.82 10.09 -14.45
CA LEU A 39 -13.96 10.38 -13.02
C LEU A 39 -15.42 10.71 -12.64
N GLU A 40 -16.10 11.55 -13.42
CA GLU A 40 -17.52 11.89 -13.21
C GLU A 40 -18.43 10.65 -13.33
N ARG A 41 -18.16 9.78 -14.30
CA ARG A 41 -18.89 8.51 -14.44
C ARG A 41 -18.71 7.62 -13.22
N TRP A 42 -17.47 7.38 -12.77
CA TRP A 42 -17.18 6.57 -11.60
C TRP A 42 -17.74 7.18 -10.32
N ALA A 43 -17.69 8.51 -10.18
CA ALA A 43 -18.28 9.21 -9.06
C ALA A 43 -19.80 8.97 -8.98
N ARG A 44 -20.51 9.02 -10.13
CA ARG A 44 -21.95 8.66 -10.18
C ARG A 44 -22.18 7.20 -9.81
N GLU A 45 -21.40 6.26 -10.37
CA GLU A 45 -21.50 4.83 -10.07
C GLU A 45 -21.31 4.55 -8.56
N GLN A 46 -20.37 5.26 -7.93
CA GLN A 46 -20.02 5.09 -6.53
C GLN A 46 -20.79 6.02 -5.59
N ARG A 47 -21.67 6.87 -6.13
CA ARG A 47 -22.47 7.86 -5.39
C ARG A 47 -21.60 8.81 -4.55
N THR A 48 -20.47 9.22 -5.12
CA THR A 48 -19.53 10.14 -4.51
C THR A 48 -19.76 11.54 -5.08
N PRO A 49 -20.07 12.54 -4.27
CA PRO A 49 -20.17 13.92 -4.75
C PRO A 49 -18.77 14.42 -5.16
N LEU A 50 -18.70 15.12 -6.29
CA LEU A 50 -17.52 15.87 -6.70
C LEU A 50 -17.74 17.36 -6.43
N ALA A 51 -16.66 18.05 -6.08
CA ALA A 51 -16.70 19.51 -5.91
C ALA A 51 -16.78 20.18 -7.28
N GLU A 52 -17.41 21.36 -7.32
CA GLU A 52 -17.42 22.21 -8.50
C GLU A 52 -16.06 22.91 -8.64
N VAL A 53 -15.35 22.59 -9.70
CA VAL A 53 -14.06 23.20 -10.05
C VAL A 53 -14.13 23.71 -11.47
N ARG A 54 -13.93 25.03 -11.66
CA ARG A 54 -14.03 25.68 -12.99
C ARG A 54 -12.76 25.50 -13.79
N ASP A 55 -11.60 25.71 -13.16
CA ASP A 55 -10.31 25.70 -13.85
C ASP A 55 -9.61 24.36 -13.63
N LEU A 56 -9.90 23.40 -14.52
CA LEU A 56 -9.27 22.09 -14.53
C LEU A 56 -8.12 22.09 -15.53
N ALA A 57 -6.95 21.65 -15.08
CA ALA A 57 -5.78 21.44 -15.92
C ALA A 57 -5.67 19.97 -16.34
N LEU A 58 -5.00 19.76 -17.47
CA LEU A 58 -4.59 18.43 -17.93
C LEU A 58 -3.23 18.06 -17.34
N SER A 59 -2.93 16.77 -17.36
CA SER A 59 -1.70 16.19 -16.85
C SER A 59 -0.45 16.97 -17.24
N HIS A 60 0.50 17.09 -16.32
CA HIS A 60 1.84 17.62 -16.61
C HIS A 60 2.63 16.73 -17.59
N GLN A 61 2.24 15.46 -17.76
CA GLN A 61 2.84 14.54 -18.72
C GLN A 61 2.16 14.69 -20.09
N PRO A 62 2.93 15.05 -21.16
CA PRO A 62 2.34 15.34 -22.47
C PRO A 62 1.45 14.24 -23.06
N GLU A 63 1.85 12.97 -22.90
CA GLU A 63 1.08 11.83 -23.41
C GLU A 63 -0.27 11.66 -22.72
N LEU A 64 -0.32 11.90 -21.41
CA LEU A 64 -1.55 11.84 -20.63
C LEU A 64 -2.43 13.07 -20.88
N ALA A 65 -1.83 14.25 -21.05
CA ALA A 65 -2.54 15.46 -21.46
C ALA A 65 -3.21 15.27 -22.83
N ALA A 66 -2.49 14.72 -23.82
CA ALA A 66 -3.04 14.40 -25.13
C ALA A 66 -4.19 13.37 -25.06
N ALA A 67 -4.19 12.49 -24.06
CA ALA A 67 -5.28 11.57 -23.78
C ALA A 67 -6.45 12.21 -22.98
N GLY A 68 -6.37 13.48 -22.62
CA GLY A 68 -7.38 14.22 -21.86
C GLY A 68 -7.39 13.86 -20.36
N CYS A 69 -6.32 13.28 -19.83
CA CYS A 69 -6.22 12.97 -18.42
C CYS A 69 -6.03 14.25 -17.59
N LEU A 70 -6.63 14.26 -16.42
CA LEU A 70 -6.50 15.37 -15.45
C LEU A 70 -5.09 15.45 -14.87
N ASP A 71 -4.69 16.64 -14.43
CA ASP A 71 -3.56 16.77 -13.52
C ASP A 71 -3.95 16.35 -12.09
N ASP A 72 -2.95 16.13 -11.27
CA ASP A 72 -3.08 15.76 -9.85
C ASP A 72 -3.88 16.80 -9.05
N ARG A 73 -3.58 18.09 -9.22
CA ARG A 73 -4.24 19.18 -8.51
C ARG A 73 -5.72 19.27 -8.84
N SER A 74 -6.07 19.19 -10.13
CA SER A 74 -7.46 19.15 -10.58
C SER A 74 -8.21 17.94 -10.05
N PHE A 75 -7.56 16.77 -10.05
CA PHE A 75 -8.13 15.54 -9.53
C PHE A 75 -8.51 15.67 -8.04
N PHE A 76 -7.58 16.09 -7.18
CA PHE A 76 -7.85 16.20 -5.75
C PHE A 76 -8.77 17.38 -5.40
N ARG A 77 -8.74 18.45 -6.19
CA ARG A 77 -9.72 19.54 -6.05
C ARG A 77 -11.15 19.08 -6.33
N LEU A 78 -11.35 18.25 -7.35
CA LEU A 78 -12.64 17.61 -7.64
C LEU A 78 -13.09 16.70 -6.49
N LEU A 79 -12.16 16.05 -5.75
CA LEU A 79 -12.50 15.29 -4.56
C LEU A 79 -12.81 16.13 -3.33
N GLY A 80 -12.54 17.46 -3.36
CA GLY A 80 -12.89 18.41 -2.29
C GLY A 80 -11.71 19.06 -1.58
N CYS A 81 -10.46 18.80 -1.99
CA CYS A 81 -9.29 19.52 -1.44
C CYS A 81 -9.32 21.00 -1.84
N ALA A 82 -9.15 21.88 -0.88
CA ALA A 82 -9.04 23.31 -1.15
C ALA A 82 -7.67 23.70 -1.71
N ARG A 83 -6.62 23.02 -1.25
CA ARG A 83 -5.23 23.23 -1.68
C ARG A 83 -4.54 21.90 -1.87
N VAL A 84 -3.83 21.77 -2.97
CA VAL A 84 -3.03 20.57 -3.31
C VAL A 84 -1.62 21.00 -3.58
N GLU A 85 -0.69 20.45 -2.84
CA GLU A 85 0.73 20.67 -2.95
C GLU A 85 1.43 19.33 -3.17
N SER A 86 2.61 19.35 -3.77
CA SER A 86 3.42 18.17 -4.03
C SER A 86 4.83 18.34 -3.50
N SER A 87 5.47 17.23 -3.13
CA SER A 87 6.88 17.19 -2.80
C SER A 87 7.60 16.16 -3.64
N ASP A 88 8.86 16.41 -3.94
CA ASP A 88 9.74 15.45 -4.62
C ASP A 88 11.18 15.69 -4.17
N VAL A 89 12.08 14.74 -4.43
CA VAL A 89 13.53 14.91 -4.17
C VAL A 89 14.17 15.89 -5.13
N SER A 90 13.53 16.18 -6.25
CA SER A 90 13.99 17.12 -7.29
C SER A 90 12.86 18.02 -7.78
N ASP A 91 13.21 19.08 -8.48
CA ASP A 91 12.29 20.01 -9.12
C ASP A 91 11.84 19.57 -10.53
N TRP A 92 12.29 18.42 -11.00
CA TRP A 92 12.10 17.97 -12.39
C TRP A 92 10.63 17.92 -12.82
N GLU A 93 9.74 17.45 -11.95
CA GLU A 93 8.30 17.39 -12.25
C GLU A 93 7.54 18.63 -11.73
N GLY A 94 8.25 19.67 -11.26
CA GLY A 94 7.67 20.91 -10.76
C GLY A 94 6.93 20.73 -9.45
N ALA A 95 7.53 20.03 -8.49
CA ALA A 95 7.02 19.89 -7.13
C ALA A 95 7.09 21.23 -6.38
N ASP A 96 6.13 21.45 -5.47
CA ASP A 96 6.08 22.68 -4.65
C ASP A 96 7.15 22.67 -3.56
N HIS A 97 7.55 21.50 -3.10
CA HIS A 97 8.55 21.30 -2.05
C HIS A 97 9.60 20.30 -2.47
N ILE A 98 10.87 20.69 -2.39
CA ILE A 98 11.98 19.76 -2.63
C ILE A 98 12.36 19.14 -1.30
N LEU A 99 12.06 17.83 -1.13
CA LEU A 99 12.22 17.10 0.12
C LEU A 99 12.90 15.75 -0.12
N ASP A 100 14.03 15.52 0.53
CA ASP A 100 14.57 14.18 0.70
C ASP A 100 13.90 13.52 1.91
N LEU A 101 13.04 12.54 1.67
CA LEU A 101 12.31 11.86 2.74
C LEU A 101 13.19 10.96 3.63
N ASN A 102 14.47 10.74 3.26
CA ASN A 102 15.44 10.13 4.18
C ASN A 102 15.87 11.08 5.31
N LEU A 103 15.53 12.36 5.21
CA LEU A 103 15.83 13.40 6.19
C LEU A 103 14.55 13.90 6.88
N PRO A 104 14.65 14.44 8.11
CA PRO A 104 13.50 15.05 8.78
C PRO A 104 12.92 16.20 7.95
N VAL A 105 11.58 16.24 7.84
CA VAL A 105 10.89 17.34 7.13
C VAL A 105 11.08 18.68 7.84
N PRO A 106 11.15 19.80 7.08
CA PRO A 106 11.26 21.15 7.60
C PRO A 106 10.16 21.49 8.60
N ALA A 107 10.50 22.33 9.59
CA ALA A 107 9.59 22.69 10.68
C ALA A 107 8.30 23.37 10.18
N GLU A 108 8.39 24.18 9.13
CA GLU A 108 7.28 24.92 8.52
C GLU A 108 6.24 24.05 7.83
N LEU A 109 6.57 22.77 7.56
CA LEU A 109 5.63 21.82 6.95
C LEU A 109 4.94 20.95 8.00
N ARG A 110 5.37 20.99 9.26
CA ARG A 110 4.84 20.11 10.31
C ARG A 110 3.41 20.49 10.70
N GLY A 111 2.54 19.47 10.77
CA GLY A 111 1.15 19.63 11.15
C GLY A 111 0.31 20.47 10.19
N ARG A 112 0.76 20.63 8.95
CA ARG A 112 0.17 21.56 7.99
C ARG A 112 -0.93 20.94 7.14
N PHE A 113 -0.87 19.62 6.91
CA PHE A 113 -1.73 18.98 5.92
C PHE A 113 -2.87 18.18 6.55
N ASP A 114 -4.07 18.33 5.98
CA ASP A 114 -5.25 17.51 6.32
C ASP A 114 -5.11 16.08 5.77
N THR A 115 -4.47 15.96 4.61
CA THR A 115 -4.19 14.66 3.99
C THR A 115 -2.75 14.65 3.46
N VAL A 116 -2.01 13.59 3.75
CA VAL A 116 -0.76 13.25 3.06
C VAL A 116 -1.05 12.02 2.21
N PHE A 117 -0.78 12.12 0.92
CA PHE A 117 -1.05 11.06 -0.06
C PHE A 117 0.24 10.60 -0.73
N GLU A 118 0.40 9.29 -0.87
CA GLU A 118 1.44 8.70 -1.70
C GLU A 118 0.88 7.53 -2.53
N ALA A 119 1.42 7.33 -3.70
CA ALA A 119 1.07 6.20 -4.56
C ALA A 119 2.31 5.68 -5.29
N GLY A 120 3.13 4.94 -4.56
CA GLY A 120 4.35 4.36 -5.10
C GLY A 120 5.59 5.23 -4.90
N THR A 121 5.71 5.93 -3.76
CA THR A 121 6.90 6.72 -3.38
C THR A 121 7.75 5.98 -2.35
N LEU A 122 7.12 5.41 -1.33
CA LEU A 122 7.82 4.88 -0.16
C LEU A 122 8.85 3.80 -0.49
N GLN A 123 8.58 2.96 -1.48
CA GLN A 123 9.51 1.89 -1.88
C GLN A 123 10.83 2.41 -2.44
N HIS A 124 10.89 3.67 -2.86
CA HIS A 124 12.09 4.31 -3.39
C HIS A 124 12.92 5.06 -2.34
N VAL A 125 12.42 5.18 -1.11
CA VAL A 125 13.13 5.84 -0.01
C VAL A 125 13.75 4.79 0.90
N PHE A 126 15.06 4.92 1.18
CA PHE A 126 15.80 3.89 1.90
C PHE A 126 15.50 3.86 3.40
N ASP A 127 15.38 5.02 4.05
CA ASP A 127 15.10 5.13 5.49
C ASP A 127 13.59 5.14 5.78
N LEU A 128 12.96 3.97 5.76
CA LEU A 128 11.53 3.83 6.05
C LEU A 128 11.12 4.34 7.45
N PRO A 129 11.86 4.10 8.53
CA PRO A 129 11.56 4.70 9.83
C PRO A 129 11.45 6.23 9.77
N GLN A 130 12.39 6.89 9.08
CA GLN A 130 12.35 8.33 8.89
C GLN A 130 11.13 8.76 8.05
N VAL A 131 10.77 7.99 7.01
CA VAL A 131 9.55 8.27 6.23
C VAL A 131 8.32 8.25 7.11
N PHE A 132 8.14 7.25 7.98
CA PHE A 132 6.99 7.19 8.88
C PHE A 132 6.99 8.34 9.91
N ALA A 133 8.16 8.74 10.40
CA ALA A 133 8.30 9.93 11.24
C ALA A 133 7.89 11.22 10.48
N ASN A 134 8.27 11.33 9.21
CA ASN A 134 7.89 12.44 8.33
C ASN A 134 6.38 12.47 8.07
N LEU A 135 5.75 11.32 7.78
CA LEU A 135 4.30 11.22 7.62
C LEU A 135 3.55 11.72 8.86
N HIS A 136 4.02 11.33 10.05
CA HIS A 136 3.48 11.81 11.31
C HIS A 136 3.69 13.31 11.49
N ALA A 137 4.87 13.82 11.14
CA ALA A 137 5.20 15.23 11.28
C ALA A 137 4.39 16.12 10.33
N LEU A 138 4.20 15.72 9.06
CA LEU A 138 3.50 16.46 8.02
C LEU A 138 2.01 16.59 8.28
N VAL A 139 1.38 15.49 8.70
CA VAL A 139 -0.07 15.44 8.89
C VAL A 139 -0.46 16.07 10.22
N ARG A 140 -1.48 16.95 10.21
CA ARG A 140 -2.03 17.53 11.43
C ARG A 140 -2.82 16.50 12.25
N GLU A 141 -3.08 16.79 13.50
CA GLU A 141 -4.01 15.99 14.31
C GLU A 141 -5.42 16.02 13.70
N GLY A 142 -6.07 14.86 13.64
CA GLY A 142 -7.33 14.65 12.94
C GLY A 142 -7.21 14.54 11.41
N GLY A 143 -6.01 14.76 10.86
CA GLY A 143 -5.71 14.50 9.45
C GLY A 143 -5.40 13.02 9.18
N ARG A 144 -5.15 12.67 7.92
CA ARG A 144 -4.92 11.29 7.51
C ARG A 144 -3.76 11.12 6.55
N VAL A 145 -3.19 9.93 6.55
CA VAL A 145 -2.25 9.44 5.54
C VAL A 145 -2.99 8.44 4.66
N ILE A 146 -2.78 8.50 3.35
CA ILE A 146 -3.33 7.57 2.36
C ILE A 146 -2.19 6.98 1.54
N HIS A 147 -1.97 5.68 1.67
CA HIS A 147 -1.11 4.88 0.80
C HIS A 147 -1.97 4.34 -0.34
N GLY A 148 -1.88 4.95 -1.52
CA GLY A 148 -2.80 4.66 -2.63
C GLY A 148 -2.40 3.43 -3.45
N MET A 149 -1.12 3.07 -3.47
CA MET A 149 -0.59 1.96 -4.28
C MET A 149 0.78 1.49 -3.77
N ALA A 150 0.87 1.10 -2.49
CA ALA A 150 2.12 0.55 -1.96
C ALA A 150 2.38 -0.85 -2.54
N PRO A 151 3.52 -1.11 -3.22
CA PRO A 151 3.80 -2.39 -3.88
C PRO A 151 4.01 -3.49 -2.86
N SER A 152 3.36 -4.65 -3.03
CA SER A 152 3.45 -5.77 -2.10
C SER A 152 4.13 -6.99 -2.70
N THR A 153 3.71 -7.48 -3.87
CA THR A 153 4.33 -8.65 -4.48
C THR A 153 4.39 -8.53 -5.99
N ASN A 154 5.37 -9.21 -6.61
CA ASN A 154 5.67 -9.14 -8.04
C ASN A 154 6.03 -7.74 -8.57
N HIS A 155 6.71 -6.96 -7.74
CA HIS A 155 7.31 -5.67 -8.07
C HIS A 155 8.85 -5.74 -7.94
N VAL A 156 9.44 -6.86 -8.31
CA VAL A 156 10.88 -7.09 -8.19
C VAL A 156 11.64 -6.03 -8.97
N ASP A 157 12.70 -5.50 -8.36
CA ASP A 157 13.55 -4.45 -8.93
C ASP A 157 12.83 -3.11 -9.24
N HIS A 158 11.70 -2.87 -8.58
CA HIS A 158 10.94 -1.63 -8.67
C HIS A 158 10.99 -0.83 -7.35
N GLY A 159 12.16 -0.52 -6.89
CA GLY A 159 12.43 0.15 -5.62
C GLY A 159 13.14 -0.77 -4.62
N PHE A 160 13.48 -0.22 -3.46
CA PHE A 160 14.16 -0.96 -2.39
C PHE A 160 13.24 -1.96 -1.69
N TYR A 161 11.92 -1.70 -1.70
CA TYR A 161 10.97 -2.43 -0.86
C TYR A 161 9.76 -2.94 -1.63
N MET A 162 9.32 -4.13 -1.23
CA MET A 162 7.95 -4.62 -1.42
C MET A 162 7.34 -4.79 -0.04
N PHE A 163 6.18 -4.17 0.19
CA PHE A 163 5.58 -4.07 1.51
C PHE A 163 4.64 -5.24 1.83
N SER A 164 4.79 -5.79 3.03
CA SER A 164 3.74 -6.62 3.62
C SER A 164 2.62 -5.71 4.15
N PRO A 165 1.33 -6.09 4.03
CA PRO A 165 0.25 -5.37 4.72
C PRO A 165 0.49 -5.27 6.23
N THR A 166 1.13 -6.26 6.82
CA THR A 166 1.54 -6.27 8.24
C THR A 166 2.36 -5.03 8.63
N LEU A 167 3.20 -4.49 7.74
CA LEU A 167 3.99 -3.29 8.04
C LEU A 167 3.09 -2.11 8.43
N PHE A 168 2.13 -1.78 7.59
CA PHE A 168 1.24 -0.64 7.81
C PHE A 168 0.31 -0.90 9.01
N HIS A 169 -0.27 -2.10 9.06
CA HIS A 169 -1.15 -2.49 10.16
C HIS A 169 -0.46 -2.37 11.52
N ASP A 170 0.70 -3.00 11.65
CA ASP A 170 1.41 -3.08 12.93
C ASP A 170 2.00 -1.72 13.32
N PHE A 171 2.52 -0.96 12.35
CA PHE A 171 3.04 0.37 12.60
C PHE A 171 1.96 1.32 13.10
N TYR A 172 0.86 1.46 12.36
CA TYR A 172 -0.21 2.39 12.75
C TYR A 172 -0.90 1.99 14.03
N THR A 173 -1.12 0.69 14.25
CA THR A 173 -1.71 0.18 15.50
C THR A 173 -0.79 0.44 16.71
N ALA A 174 0.51 0.11 16.61
CA ALA A 174 1.46 0.33 17.70
C ALA A 174 1.60 1.81 18.08
N ASN A 175 1.48 2.70 17.11
CA ASN A 175 1.59 4.14 17.28
C ASN A 175 0.24 4.83 17.54
N GLY A 176 -0.82 4.07 17.80
CA GLY A 176 -2.12 4.60 18.23
C GLY A 176 -2.90 5.36 17.16
N TRP A 177 -2.56 5.17 15.88
CA TRP A 177 -3.36 5.69 14.78
C TRP A 177 -4.63 4.87 14.56
N ARG A 178 -5.67 5.48 14.02
CA ARG A 178 -6.88 4.77 13.63
C ARG A 178 -6.81 4.36 12.16
N ILE A 179 -6.78 3.04 11.91
CA ILE A 179 -6.85 2.50 10.54
C ILE A 179 -8.29 2.57 10.07
N GLU A 180 -8.56 3.35 9.01
CA GLU A 180 -9.88 3.56 8.44
C GLU A 180 -10.20 2.57 7.33
N ALA A 181 -9.21 2.27 6.51
CA ALA A 181 -9.31 1.32 5.42
C ALA A 181 -7.98 0.59 5.22
N GLU A 182 -8.04 -0.69 4.98
CA GLU A 182 -6.87 -1.50 4.69
C GLU A 182 -7.26 -2.58 3.69
N TYR A 183 -6.78 -2.41 2.45
CA TYR A 183 -7.07 -3.30 1.33
C TYR A 183 -5.79 -3.79 0.69
N PHE A 184 -5.84 -5.00 0.14
CA PHE A 184 -4.91 -5.45 -0.88
C PHE A 184 -5.69 -5.76 -2.15
N PHE A 185 -5.04 -5.57 -3.29
CA PHE A 185 -5.68 -5.82 -4.58
C PHE A 185 -4.72 -6.48 -5.55
N GLU A 186 -5.30 -7.35 -6.37
CA GLU A 186 -4.61 -8.07 -7.43
C GLU A 186 -4.94 -7.44 -8.78
N PHE A 187 -3.93 -7.21 -9.61
CA PHE A 187 -4.09 -6.73 -10.97
C PHE A 187 -2.96 -7.27 -11.87
N PHE A 188 -3.13 -7.12 -13.17
CA PHE A 188 -2.10 -7.42 -14.16
C PHE A 188 -2.00 -6.22 -15.11
N PRO A 189 -0.90 -5.48 -15.10
CA PRO A 189 -0.69 -4.35 -16.00
C PRO A 189 -0.35 -4.87 -17.40
N PHE A 190 -0.80 -4.17 -18.42
CA PHE A 190 -0.45 -4.47 -19.81
C PHE A 190 -0.53 -3.22 -20.68
N TRP A 191 0.22 -3.23 -21.77
CA TRP A 191 0.18 -2.19 -22.79
C TRP A 191 -0.73 -2.60 -23.93
N PHE A 192 -1.60 -1.69 -24.32
CA PHE A 192 -2.46 -1.89 -25.47
C PHE A 192 -2.68 -0.58 -26.22
N ARG A 193 -2.37 -0.56 -27.53
CA ARG A 193 -2.47 0.61 -28.38
C ARG A 193 -1.75 1.85 -27.82
N GLY A 194 -0.53 1.67 -27.31
CA GLY A 194 0.27 2.75 -26.75
C GLY A 194 -0.23 3.32 -25.41
N ARG A 195 -1.20 2.68 -24.78
CA ARG A 195 -1.72 3.09 -23.47
C ARG A 195 -1.52 2.01 -22.41
N PHE A 196 -1.27 2.48 -21.22
CA PHE A 196 -1.20 1.61 -20.04
C PHE A 196 -2.61 1.21 -19.62
N HIS A 197 -2.82 -0.08 -19.49
CA HIS A 197 -4.06 -0.69 -19.01
C HIS A 197 -3.75 -1.67 -17.87
N SER A 198 -4.80 -2.06 -17.17
CA SER A 198 -4.71 -3.17 -16.21
C SER A 198 -5.97 -4.02 -16.30
N THR A 199 -5.86 -5.28 -15.91
CA THR A 199 -7.04 -6.09 -15.64
C THR A 199 -7.88 -5.45 -14.54
N PRO A 200 -9.19 -5.70 -14.48
CA PRO A 200 -10.01 -5.25 -13.36
C PRO A 200 -9.39 -5.65 -12.02
N TRP A 201 -9.28 -4.70 -11.12
CA TRP A 201 -8.71 -4.90 -9.81
C TRP A 201 -9.64 -5.75 -8.96
N LYS A 202 -9.11 -6.76 -8.31
CA LYS A 202 -9.81 -7.57 -7.31
C LYS A 202 -9.41 -7.09 -5.94
N ILE A 203 -10.22 -6.24 -5.35
CA ILE A 203 -9.94 -5.58 -4.08
C ILE A 203 -10.52 -6.41 -2.94
N ARG A 204 -9.71 -6.66 -1.93
CA ARG A 204 -10.05 -7.45 -0.75
C ARG A 204 -9.63 -6.71 0.51
N ARG A 205 -10.45 -6.78 1.53
CA ARG A 205 -10.10 -6.22 2.84
C ARG A 205 -8.98 -7.06 3.46
N TYR A 206 -7.99 -6.38 4.00
CA TYR A 206 -6.98 -7.01 4.83
C TYR A 206 -7.45 -7.03 6.29
N THR A 207 -7.18 -8.14 6.93
CA THR A 207 -7.24 -8.29 8.38
C THR A 207 -6.06 -9.15 8.82
N PRO A 208 -5.42 -8.88 9.96
CA PRO A 208 -4.28 -9.64 10.41
C PRO A 208 -4.54 -11.16 10.40
N GLY A 209 -3.68 -11.90 9.72
CA GLY A 209 -3.79 -13.35 9.59
C GLY A 209 -4.56 -13.86 8.36
N CYS A 210 -5.30 -13.02 7.66
CA CYS A 210 -6.07 -13.47 6.48
C CYS A 210 -5.19 -14.00 5.33
N LEU A 211 -3.91 -13.67 5.33
CA LEU A 211 -2.92 -14.09 4.33
C LEU A 211 -1.91 -15.13 4.87
N ASP A 212 -2.04 -15.61 6.10
CA ASP A 212 -1.08 -16.56 6.70
C ASP A 212 -0.90 -17.82 5.84
N ALA A 213 -1.94 -18.31 5.20
CA ALA A 213 -1.87 -19.44 4.28
C ALA A 213 -1.06 -19.15 3.00
N LEU A 214 -0.79 -17.89 2.70
CA LEU A 214 -0.07 -17.39 1.53
C LEU A 214 1.28 -16.77 1.89
N ALA A 215 1.73 -16.89 3.15
CA ALA A 215 2.96 -16.27 3.65
C ALA A 215 4.20 -16.62 2.81
N TYR A 216 4.19 -17.78 2.15
CA TYR A 216 5.28 -18.28 1.31
C TYR A 216 4.95 -18.29 -0.19
N GLY A 217 4.06 -17.40 -0.63
CA GLY A 217 3.65 -17.24 -2.01
C GLY A 217 2.22 -17.73 -2.29
N GLY A 218 1.83 -17.70 -3.56
CA GLY A 218 0.50 -18.16 -3.96
C GLY A 218 -0.33 -17.13 -4.73
N PHE A 219 0.18 -15.92 -4.94
CA PHE A 219 -0.48 -14.91 -5.79
C PHE A 219 -0.26 -15.14 -7.30
N GLY A 220 0.64 -16.05 -7.68
CA GLY A 220 0.98 -16.29 -9.08
C GLY A 220 1.70 -15.11 -9.70
N ALA A 221 1.49 -14.84 -11.00
CA ALA A 221 2.13 -13.77 -11.75
C ALA A 221 1.43 -12.39 -11.61
N ARG A 222 0.36 -12.28 -10.86
CA ARG A 222 -0.33 -11.00 -10.66
C ARG A 222 0.45 -10.09 -9.75
N GLN A 223 0.46 -8.81 -10.05
CA GLN A 223 0.92 -7.81 -9.11
C GLN A 223 -0.09 -7.65 -7.97
N VAL A 224 0.43 -7.43 -6.77
CA VAL A 224 -0.37 -7.13 -5.59
C VAL A 224 0.14 -5.83 -5.00
N ALA A 225 -0.76 -4.91 -4.73
CA ALA A 225 -0.46 -3.68 -4.03
C ALA A 225 -1.48 -3.43 -2.92
N LEU A 226 -1.21 -2.44 -2.09
CA LEU A 226 -1.97 -2.11 -0.90
C LEU A 226 -2.57 -0.73 -1.02
N PHE A 227 -3.77 -0.58 -0.44
CA PHE A 227 -4.40 0.71 -0.20
C PHE A 227 -4.70 0.81 1.30
N VAL A 228 -4.11 1.81 1.95
CA VAL A 228 -4.23 1.98 3.41
C VAL A 228 -4.58 3.43 3.73
N VAL A 229 -5.54 3.63 4.60
CA VAL A 229 -5.91 4.94 5.14
C VAL A 229 -5.78 4.90 6.63
N ALA A 230 -4.97 5.79 7.20
CA ALA A 230 -4.76 5.93 8.63
C ALA A 230 -4.96 7.37 9.08
N THR A 231 -5.79 7.57 10.10
CA THR A 231 -6.07 8.90 10.70
C THR A 231 -5.20 9.12 11.93
N LYS A 232 -4.51 10.26 11.98
CA LYS A 232 -3.75 10.70 13.14
C LYS A 232 -4.72 11.20 14.21
N VAL A 233 -5.06 10.34 15.16
CA VAL A 233 -5.91 10.72 16.30
C VAL A 233 -5.08 11.37 17.41
N PRO A 234 -5.69 12.08 18.39
CA PRO A 234 -4.97 12.61 19.54
C PRO A 234 -4.12 11.56 20.24
N GLY A 235 -2.86 11.89 20.51
CA GLY A 235 -1.90 10.98 21.15
C GLY A 235 -1.25 9.95 20.21
N ALA A 236 -1.55 9.98 18.91
CA ALA A 236 -0.83 9.16 17.93
C ALA A 236 0.63 9.57 17.84
N THR A 237 1.54 8.60 17.70
CA THR A 237 2.99 8.79 17.62
C THR A 237 3.57 8.17 16.33
N ALA A 238 4.90 8.19 16.19
CA ALA A 238 5.63 7.50 15.13
C ALA A 238 6.94 6.87 15.64
N ASP A 239 7.15 6.86 16.95
CA ASP A 239 8.39 6.45 17.60
C ASP A 239 8.34 5.04 18.21
N ARG A 240 7.16 4.43 18.24
CA ARG A 240 7.01 3.07 18.73
C ARG A 240 7.36 2.07 17.66
N ILE A 241 8.37 1.26 17.91
CA ILE A 241 8.78 0.16 17.03
C ILE A 241 7.78 -0.99 17.19
N PRO A 242 7.03 -1.38 16.16
CA PRO A 242 6.05 -2.44 16.26
C PRO A 242 6.72 -3.81 16.40
N GLN A 243 6.08 -4.72 17.15
CA GLN A 243 6.35 -6.15 17.04
C GLN A 243 5.42 -6.75 16.00
N GLN A 244 5.93 -7.64 15.16
CA GLN A 244 5.13 -8.24 14.09
C GLN A 244 3.96 -9.05 14.68
N SER A 245 2.74 -8.66 14.36
CA SER A 245 1.50 -9.26 14.86
C SER A 245 1.36 -10.76 14.56
N TYR A 246 2.01 -11.26 13.49
CA TYR A 246 2.09 -12.69 13.21
C TYR A 246 2.68 -13.49 14.38
N PHE A 247 3.81 -13.05 14.92
CA PHE A 247 4.45 -13.72 16.05
C PHE A 247 3.63 -13.61 17.33
N SER A 248 3.04 -12.45 17.59
CA SER A 248 2.17 -12.26 18.76
C SER A 248 0.98 -13.22 18.73
N ARG A 249 0.32 -13.39 17.57
CA ARG A 249 -0.77 -14.35 17.39
C ARG A 249 -0.30 -15.80 17.55
N PHE A 250 0.88 -16.12 17.00
CA PHE A 250 1.46 -17.45 17.11
C PHE A 250 1.76 -17.83 18.56
N HIS A 251 2.37 -16.94 19.34
CA HIS A 251 2.64 -17.16 20.76
C HIS A 251 1.36 -17.34 21.58
N GLN A 252 0.34 -16.49 21.36
CA GLN A 252 -0.95 -16.63 22.03
C GLN A 252 -1.63 -17.98 21.70
N GLN A 253 -1.49 -18.51 20.49
CA GLN A 253 -2.02 -19.81 20.13
C GLN A 253 -1.27 -20.96 20.81
N LEU A 254 0.05 -20.83 20.99
CA LEU A 254 0.85 -21.81 21.71
C LEU A 254 0.47 -21.84 23.21
N GLU A 255 0.35 -20.69 23.85
CA GLU A 255 -0.08 -20.56 25.24
C GLU A 255 -1.47 -21.18 25.48
N ARG A 256 -2.44 -20.91 24.59
CA ARG A 256 -3.80 -21.49 24.68
C ARG A 256 -3.83 -23.00 24.51
N LYS A 257 -2.86 -23.59 23.79
CA LYS A 257 -2.81 -25.04 23.56
C LYS A 257 -2.12 -25.82 24.68
N SER A 258 -1.70 -25.15 25.76
CA SER A 258 -0.97 -25.77 26.88
C SER A 258 0.23 -26.64 26.43
N VAL A 259 0.83 -26.29 25.31
CA VAL A 259 2.05 -26.93 24.85
C VAL A 259 3.17 -26.37 25.70
N THR A 260 3.53 -27.08 26.74
CA THR A 260 4.81 -26.87 27.41
C THR A 260 5.88 -27.14 26.35
N VAL A 261 6.41 -26.07 25.74
CA VAL A 261 7.61 -26.18 24.90
C VAL A 261 8.74 -26.43 25.87
N THR A 262 8.90 -27.68 26.27
CA THR A 262 10.10 -28.15 26.97
C THR A 262 11.25 -27.97 25.97
N GLY A 263 11.97 -26.84 26.13
CA GLY A 263 13.24 -26.54 25.49
C GLY A 263 13.24 -26.70 23.97
N PHE A 264 13.66 -25.66 23.23
CA PHE A 264 14.26 -25.93 21.92
C PHE A 264 15.32 -27.03 22.14
N PRO A 265 15.33 -28.10 21.34
CA PRO A 265 16.47 -29.01 21.40
C PRO A 265 17.71 -28.13 21.21
N PRO A 266 18.76 -28.34 22.01
CA PRO A 266 19.99 -27.58 21.91
C PRO A 266 20.34 -27.54 20.42
N ALA A 267 20.67 -26.36 19.89
CA ALA A 267 20.99 -26.19 18.49
C ALA A 267 21.96 -27.31 18.12
N ALA A 268 21.52 -28.25 17.32
CA ALA A 268 22.37 -29.36 16.88
C ALA A 268 23.60 -28.68 16.31
N SER A 269 24.78 -28.99 16.86
CA SER A 269 26.02 -28.35 16.46
C SER A 269 26.09 -28.41 14.94
N VAL A 270 26.23 -27.25 14.31
CA VAL A 270 26.27 -27.09 12.83
C VAL A 270 27.41 -27.92 12.22
N ASN A 271 28.28 -28.48 13.04
CA ASN A 271 29.47 -29.25 12.69
C ASN A 271 29.31 -30.79 12.82
N GLY A 272 28.12 -31.31 13.07
CA GLY A 272 27.92 -32.77 12.97
C GLY A 272 27.89 -33.20 11.50
N PRO A 273 28.52 -34.33 11.12
CA PRO A 273 28.40 -34.89 9.76
C PRO A 273 26.91 -35.04 9.45
N GLY A 274 26.44 -34.34 8.42
CA GLY A 274 25.04 -34.43 7.98
C GLY A 274 24.66 -35.88 7.79
N LYS A 275 23.52 -36.33 8.33
CA LYS A 275 23.03 -37.68 8.08
C LYS A 275 23.02 -37.92 6.58
N PRO A 276 23.59 -39.01 6.07
CA PRO A 276 23.63 -39.30 4.65
C PRO A 276 22.21 -39.28 4.08
N VAL A 277 22.02 -38.56 2.99
CA VAL A 277 20.74 -38.52 2.29
C VAL A 277 20.50 -39.92 1.71
N THR A 278 19.68 -40.72 2.37
CA THR A 278 19.28 -42.03 1.85
C THR A 278 18.31 -41.85 0.69
N VAL A 279 18.28 -42.84 -0.24
CA VAL A 279 17.34 -42.82 -1.37
C VAL A 279 15.90 -42.63 -0.88
N THR A 280 15.55 -43.22 0.25
CA THR A 280 14.23 -43.10 0.88
C THR A 280 13.95 -41.63 1.29
N ASN A 281 14.92 -40.90 1.89
CA ASN A 281 14.79 -39.53 2.26
C ASN A 281 14.69 -38.60 1.03
N PHE A 282 15.42 -38.91 -0.04
CA PHE A 282 15.31 -38.21 -1.31
C PHE A 282 13.93 -38.35 -1.95
N LEU A 283 13.39 -39.59 -1.98
CA LEU A 283 12.04 -39.86 -2.49
C LEU A 283 10.97 -39.17 -1.66
N LEU A 284 11.10 -39.13 -0.34
CA LEU A 284 10.21 -38.43 0.55
C LEU A 284 10.24 -36.90 0.32
N LEU A 285 11.42 -36.33 0.07
CA LEU A 285 11.57 -34.91 -0.29
C LEU A 285 10.90 -34.64 -1.66
N LYS A 286 11.10 -35.48 -2.66
CA LYS A 286 10.44 -35.35 -3.97
C LYS A 286 8.91 -35.46 -3.88
N LEU A 287 8.41 -36.36 -3.05
CA LEU A 287 6.98 -36.49 -2.75
C LEU A 287 6.43 -35.24 -2.06
N LYS A 288 7.17 -34.63 -1.12
CA LYS A 288 6.81 -33.37 -0.46
C LYS A 288 6.80 -32.22 -1.46
N GLU A 289 7.82 -32.10 -2.32
CA GLU A 289 7.87 -31.13 -3.41
C GLU A 289 6.65 -31.25 -4.32
N TRP A 290 6.34 -32.47 -4.75
CA TRP A 290 5.20 -32.76 -5.63
C TRP A 290 3.87 -32.40 -4.96
N LYS A 291 3.67 -32.77 -3.69
CA LYS A 291 2.51 -32.35 -2.90
C LYS A 291 2.38 -30.83 -2.77
N GLN A 292 3.51 -30.11 -2.61
CA GLN A 292 3.50 -28.66 -2.59
C GLN A 292 3.15 -28.06 -3.95
N ARG A 293 3.65 -28.63 -5.06
CA ARG A 293 3.27 -28.24 -6.42
C ARG A 293 1.78 -28.42 -6.67
N LEU A 294 1.21 -29.55 -6.25
CA LEU A 294 -0.23 -29.80 -6.33
C LEU A 294 -1.05 -28.83 -5.47
N LYS A 295 -0.59 -28.50 -4.26
CA LYS A 295 -1.25 -27.50 -3.43
C LYS A 295 -1.31 -26.11 -4.09
N ARG A 296 -0.34 -25.76 -4.94
CA ARG A 296 -0.36 -24.50 -5.72
C ARG A 296 -1.43 -24.51 -6.82
N LEU A 297 -1.91 -25.68 -7.25
CA LEU A 297 -3.02 -25.80 -8.21
C LEU A 297 -4.39 -25.70 -7.53
N LEU A 298 -4.46 -25.85 -6.22
CA LEU A 298 -5.71 -25.68 -5.46
C LEU A 298 -6.12 -24.20 -5.43
N PRO A 299 -7.44 -23.93 -5.40
CA PRO A 299 -7.93 -22.57 -5.24
C PRO A 299 -7.32 -21.91 -4.01
N ARG A 300 -6.79 -20.70 -4.20
CA ARG A 300 -6.21 -19.92 -3.11
C ARG A 300 -7.29 -19.55 -2.08
N ARG A 301 -7.02 -19.78 -0.82
CA ARG A 301 -7.89 -19.31 0.28
C ARG A 301 -7.65 -17.83 0.55
N LEU A 302 -8.08 -17.00 -0.39
CA LEU A 302 -8.07 -15.55 -0.24
C LEU A 302 -9.38 -15.08 0.40
N PRO A 303 -9.34 -13.98 1.14
CA PRO A 303 -10.57 -13.27 1.55
C PRO A 303 -11.48 -13.01 0.35
N PRO A 304 -12.80 -12.85 0.56
CA PRO A 304 -13.71 -12.57 -0.54
C PRO A 304 -13.35 -11.27 -1.25
N VAL A 305 -13.64 -11.19 -2.55
CA VAL A 305 -13.49 -9.94 -3.30
C VAL A 305 -14.60 -9.00 -2.85
N GLU A 306 -14.22 -7.88 -2.26
CA GLU A 306 -15.16 -6.87 -1.78
C GLU A 306 -15.59 -5.92 -2.92
N LYS A 307 -14.63 -5.55 -3.76
CA LYS A 307 -14.86 -4.61 -4.89
C LYS A 307 -14.12 -5.07 -6.14
N ARG A 308 -14.66 -4.66 -7.31
CA ARG A 308 -14.02 -4.84 -8.62
C ARG A 308 -14.03 -3.50 -9.36
N TYR A 309 -12.85 -3.00 -9.69
CA TYR A 309 -12.67 -1.71 -10.37
C TYR A 309 -11.90 -1.84 -11.66
#